data_9e0f80b90ff2388034695c0836e6d715
#
_entry.id   9e0f80b90ff2388034695c0836e6d715
#
_cell.length_a   1.000
_cell.length_b   1.000
_cell.length_c   1.000
_cell.angle_alpha   90.00
_cell.angle_beta   90.00
_cell.angle_gamma   90.00
#
_symmetry.space_group_name_H-M   'P 1'
#
loop_
_entity.id
_entity.type
_entity.pdbx_description
1 polymer ?
#
loop_
_entity_poly.entity_id
_entity_poly.type
_entity_poly.pdbx_seq_one_letter_code
_entity_poly.pdbx_strand_id
1 'polypeptide(L)'
;QTDEYNALIRLCQYVFGSVRLSMAELFDFRNGLSKGKEFFGKGIPFVRYTDVYNNRFLKADDITALVECTPTELEKLRVSKGDVLFTRTSETAEDVGWSAVMLDNMDDCVFNGFCIKATPRTNYLLPEYCSYCFSTREFRQYVTSHCAFTTRASLTGKTIADYQLSVPSIEEQKRIANILNKFYTLCTDLEAGLPAEIEARTKQYEYYRDKLLSFKAVD
;
A
#
# COMPACT_ATOMS: atom_id res chain seq x y z
N GLN A 1 5.00 -19.89 19.79
CA GLN A 1 3.78 -19.12 19.43
C GLN A 1 3.77 -18.69 17.97
N THR A 2 4.90 -18.17 17.42
CA THR A 2 4.94 -17.69 16.03
C THR A 2 4.80 -18.83 15.02
N ASP A 3 5.41 -19.98 15.26
CA ASP A 3 5.37 -21.11 14.33
C ASP A 3 4.02 -21.83 14.31
N GLU A 4 3.35 -21.95 15.45
CA GLU A 4 2.00 -22.54 15.56
C GLU A 4 0.96 -21.65 14.88
N TYR A 5 1.05 -20.33 15.07
CA TYR A 5 0.20 -19.35 14.39
C TYR A 5 0.38 -19.40 12.88
N ASN A 6 1.63 -19.52 12.44
CA ASN A 6 1.99 -19.67 11.03
C ASN A 6 1.41 -20.96 10.42
N ALA A 7 1.46 -22.07 11.15
CA ALA A 7 0.89 -23.34 10.72
C ALA A 7 -0.64 -23.26 10.59
N LEU A 8 -1.31 -22.59 11.52
CA LEU A 8 -2.76 -22.39 11.49
C LEU A 8 -3.18 -21.54 10.28
N ILE A 9 -2.48 -20.44 10.00
CA ILE A 9 -2.76 -19.60 8.81
C ILE A 9 -2.65 -20.45 7.54
N ARG A 10 -1.57 -21.22 7.38
CA ARG A 10 -1.38 -22.09 6.21
C ARG A 10 -2.47 -23.14 6.08
N LEU A 11 -2.90 -23.72 7.20
CA LEU A 11 -4.00 -24.69 7.21
C LEU A 11 -5.31 -24.03 6.77
N CYS A 12 -5.63 -22.85 7.29
CA CYS A 12 -6.80 -22.08 6.88
C CYS A 12 -6.74 -21.72 5.39
N GLN A 13 -5.59 -21.28 4.89
CA GLN A 13 -5.39 -20.99 3.46
C GLN A 13 -5.59 -22.25 2.59
N TYR A 14 -5.12 -23.41 3.05
CA TYR A 14 -5.28 -24.66 2.33
C TYR A 14 -6.75 -25.12 2.29
N VAL A 15 -7.46 -25.03 3.41
CA VAL A 15 -8.85 -25.52 3.54
C VAL A 15 -9.85 -24.55 2.91
N PHE A 16 -9.68 -23.25 3.14
CA PHE A 16 -10.65 -22.21 2.78
C PHE A 16 -10.19 -21.30 1.62
N GLY A 17 -9.00 -21.52 1.06
CA GLY A 17 -8.43 -20.71 -0.01
C GLY A 17 -7.80 -19.38 0.47
N SER A 18 -8.31 -18.78 1.54
CA SER A 18 -7.79 -17.56 2.16
C SER A 18 -8.15 -17.48 3.64
N VAL A 19 -7.44 -16.59 4.35
CA VAL A 19 -7.77 -16.21 5.74
C VAL A 19 -7.98 -14.71 5.82
N ARG A 20 -8.96 -14.24 6.60
CA ARG A 20 -9.14 -12.80 6.87
C ARG A 20 -8.40 -12.43 8.15
N LEU A 21 -7.50 -11.47 8.04
CA LEU A 21 -6.69 -10.97 9.14
C LEU A 21 -6.80 -9.44 9.20
N SER A 22 -6.80 -8.88 10.42
CA SER A 22 -6.74 -7.44 10.56
C SER A 22 -5.39 -6.90 10.10
N MET A 23 -5.38 -5.69 9.57
CA MET A 23 -4.12 -5.01 9.24
C MET A 23 -3.22 -4.83 10.46
N ALA A 24 -3.79 -4.76 11.68
CA ALA A 24 -3.04 -4.72 12.94
C ALA A 24 -2.22 -6.00 13.19
N GLU A 25 -2.71 -7.16 12.75
CA GLU A 25 -2.00 -8.44 12.85
C GLU A 25 -0.88 -8.56 11.80
N LEU A 26 -1.07 -7.91 10.65
CA LEU A 26 -0.18 -8.04 9.49
C LEU A 26 0.92 -6.98 9.44
N PHE A 27 0.69 -5.77 10.02
CA PHE A 27 1.56 -4.62 9.85
C PHE A 27 1.81 -3.84 11.14
N ASP A 28 2.99 -3.23 11.21
CA ASP A 28 3.32 -2.16 12.15
C ASP A 28 3.12 -0.80 11.48
N PHE A 29 2.39 0.12 12.14
CA PHE A 29 2.08 1.43 11.58
C PHE A 29 2.93 2.53 12.21
N ARG A 30 3.45 3.45 11.37
CA ARG A 30 4.18 4.64 11.79
C ARG A 30 3.81 5.86 10.97
N ASN A 31 3.74 7.02 11.62
CA ASN A 31 3.67 8.31 10.94
C ASN A 31 5.06 8.75 10.50
N GLY A 32 5.11 9.49 9.38
CA GLY A 32 6.37 9.94 8.80
C GLY A 32 6.98 11.17 9.48
N LEU A 33 8.07 11.63 8.89
CA LEU A 33 8.88 12.75 9.35
C LEU A 33 8.17 14.08 9.12
N SER A 34 8.05 14.89 10.18
CA SER A 34 7.54 16.26 10.12
C SER A 34 8.66 17.23 10.46
N LYS A 35 9.08 18.04 9.47
CA LYS A 35 10.14 19.05 9.60
C LYS A 35 9.79 20.36 8.91
N GLY A 36 10.48 21.42 9.30
CA GLY A 36 10.41 22.72 8.65
C GLY A 36 11.02 22.70 7.25
N LYS A 37 10.69 23.72 6.46
CA LYS A 37 11.13 23.81 5.04
C LYS A 37 12.65 23.84 4.88
N GLU A 38 13.37 24.33 5.87
CA GLU A 38 14.83 24.49 5.91
C GLU A 38 15.60 23.17 5.88
N PHE A 39 14.95 22.07 6.23
CA PHE A 39 15.56 20.72 6.27
C PHE A 39 15.45 19.97 4.94
N PHE A 40 14.68 20.50 3.98
CA PHE A 40 14.48 19.84 2.69
C PHE A 40 15.50 20.27 1.64
N GLY A 41 15.73 19.41 0.63
CA GLY A 41 16.62 19.65 -0.51
C GLY A 41 18.06 19.17 -0.32
N LYS A 42 18.40 18.63 0.84
CA LYS A 42 19.72 18.04 1.16
C LYS A 42 19.58 16.90 2.16
N GLY A 43 20.59 16.06 2.24
CA GLY A 43 20.63 14.91 3.15
C GLY A 43 20.33 13.59 2.47
N ILE A 44 19.37 12.83 3.00
CA ILE A 44 19.04 11.48 2.52
C ILE A 44 17.76 11.44 1.69
N PRO A 45 17.54 10.38 0.87
CA PRO A 45 16.31 10.18 0.12
C PRO A 45 15.05 10.25 0.97
N PHE A 46 14.03 10.87 0.41
CA PHE A 46 12.79 11.20 1.12
C PHE A 46 11.57 10.96 0.24
N VAL A 47 10.70 10.04 0.64
CA VAL A 47 9.44 9.76 -0.04
C VAL A 47 8.44 10.86 0.27
N ARG A 48 8.02 11.61 -0.76
CA ARG A 48 7.01 12.68 -0.67
C ARG A 48 5.61 12.10 -0.67
N TYR A 49 4.64 12.92 -0.24
CA TYR A 49 3.22 12.64 -0.40
C TYR A 49 2.84 12.35 -1.86
N THR A 50 3.34 13.16 -2.79
CA THR A 50 3.06 13.03 -4.24
C THR A 50 3.62 11.74 -4.84
N ASP A 51 4.74 11.24 -4.31
CA ASP A 51 5.30 9.97 -4.77
C ASP A 51 4.37 8.81 -4.41
N VAL A 52 3.78 8.85 -3.20
CA VAL A 52 2.79 7.85 -2.76
C VAL A 52 1.47 8.00 -3.51
N TYR A 53 1.01 9.24 -3.74
CA TYR A 53 -0.28 9.51 -4.38
C TYR A 53 -0.31 9.09 -5.86
N ASN A 54 0.79 9.35 -6.59
CA ASN A 54 0.85 9.17 -8.03
C ASN A 54 1.34 7.78 -8.47
N ASN A 55 1.94 7.00 -7.57
CA ASN A 55 2.56 5.73 -7.93
C ASN A 55 1.98 4.58 -7.14
N ARG A 56 1.79 3.44 -7.80
CA ARG A 56 1.45 2.18 -7.16
C ARG A 56 2.68 1.50 -6.55
N PHE A 57 3.79 1.61 -7.25
CA PHE A 57 5.08 1.05 -6.86
C PHE A 57 6.11 2.16 -6.78
N LEU A 58 6.98 2.07 -5.77
CA LEU A 58 8.11 2.97 -5.58
C LEU A 58 9.40 2.18 -5.77
N LYS A 59 10.31 2.73 -6.54
CA LYS A 59 11.67 2.24 -6.73
C LYS A 59 12.67 3.28 -6.25
N ALA A 60 13.90 2.88 -6.02
CA ALA A 60 14.96 3.78 -5.57
C ALA A 60 15.13 4.99 -6.51
N ASP A 61 15.07 4.76 -7.82
CA ASP A 61 15.24 5.79 -8.85
C ASP A 61 14.08 6.81 -8.90
N ASP A 62 12.91 6.46 -8.35
CA ASP A 62 11.75 7.35 -8.29
C ASP A 62 11.87 8.38 -7.15
N ILE A 63 12.74 8.14 -6.16
CA ILE A 63 12.89 8.94 -4.95
C ILE A 63 13.98 10.00 -5.16
N THR A 64 13.59 11.16 -5.65
CA THR A 64 14.52 12.25 -5.98
C THR A 64 14.60 13.35 -4.93
N ALA A 65 13.64 13.42 -4.00
CA ALA A 65 13.64 14.40 -2.94
C ALA A 65 14.60 14.00 -1.81
N LEU A 66 15.17 15.02 -1.13
CA LEU A 66 16.11 14.85 -0.05
C LEU A 66 15.64 15.58 1.21
N VAL A 67 16.01 15.05 2.39
CA VAL A 67 15.75 15.69 3.68
C VAL A 67 16.91 15.42 4.65
N GLU A 68 17.23 16.40 5.47
CA GLU A 68 18.12 16.21 6.62
C GLU A 68 17.34 15.53 7.74
N CYS A 69 17.87 14.41 8.23
CA CYS A 69 17.34 13.75 9.43
C CYS A 69 18.49 13.31 10.36
N THR A 70 18.17 13.13 11.61
CA THR A 70 19.09 12.59 12.60
C THR A 70 19.17 11.06 12.47
N PRO A 71 20.26 10.42 12.94
CA PRO A 71 20.36 8.96 12.94
C PRO A 71 19.19 8.27 13.67
N THR A 72 18.68 8.86 14.74
CA THR A 72 17.53 8.33 15.49
C THR A 72 16.21 8.42 14.67
N GLU A 73 16.01 9.49 13.91
CA GLU A 73 14.85 9.62 13.01
C GLU A 73 14.95 8.60 11.87
N LEU A 74 16.13 8.45 11.28
CA LEU A 74 16.37 7.45 10.23
C LEU A 74 16.07 6.04 10.73
N GLU A 75 16.60 5.65 11.88
CA GLU A 75 16.35 4.33 12.47
C GLU A 75 14.86 4.05 12.67
N LYS A 76 14.10 5.05 13.13
CA LYS A 76 12.66 4.93 13.40
C LYS A 76 11.80 4.97 12.15
N LEU A 77 12.20 5.73 11.14
CA LEU A 77 11.36 6.08 9.99
C LEU A 77 11.89 5.52 8.66
N ARG A 78 12.91 4.67 8.70
CA ARG A 78 13.47 4.02 7.52
C ARG A 78 12.37 3.35 6.69
N VAL A 79 12.42 3.55 5.39
CA VAL A 79 11.60 2.86 4.41
C VAL A 79 12.38 1.69 3.86
N SER A 80 11.80 0.51 3.88
CA SER A 80 12.41 -0.74 3.43
C SER A 80 11.54 -1.41 2.38
N LYS A 81 12.12 -2.32 1.62
CA LYS A 81 11.38 -3.16 0.67
C LYS A 81 10.20 -3.86 1.35
N GLY A 82 9.04 -3.79 0.72
CA GLY A 82 7.80 -4.35 1.23
C GLY A 82 6.98 -3.41 2.11
N ASP A 83 7.54 -2.28 2.55
CA ASP A 83 6.77 -1.25 3.24
C ASP A 83 5.67 -0.69 2.32
N VAL A 84 4.48 -0.52 2.88
CA VAL A 84 3.36 0.14 2.23
C VAL A 84 3.20 1.53 2.84
N LEU A 85 3.19 2.56 1.99
CA LEU A 85 2.95 3.93 2.41
C LEU A 85 1.54 4.35 1.99
N PHE A 86 0.80 5.00 2.89
CA PHE A 86 -0.54 5.52 2.65
C PHE A 86 -0.55 7.03 2.76
N THR A 87 -1.28 7.73 1.89
CA THR A 87 -1.56 9.15 2.06
C THR A 87 -2.44 9.35 3.29
N ARG A 88 -2.03 10.28 4.18
CA ARG A 88 -2.65 10.47 5.49
C ARG A 88 -3.68 11.58 5.52
N THR A 89 -3.41 12.70 4.83
CA THR A 89 -4.21 13.91 4.94
C THR A 89 -4.41 14.51 3.57
N SER A 90 -5.64 14.88 3.23
CA SER A 90 -5.97 15.56 1.97
C SER A 90 -7.11 16.56 2.16
N GLU A 91 -7.40 17.33 1.13
CA GLU A 91 -8.54 18.25 1.11
C GLU A 91 -9.86 17.50 0.94
N THR A 92 -9.85 16.33 0.30
CA THR A 92 -11.02 15.48 0.08
C THR A 92 -10.85 14.10 0.73
N ALA A 93 -11.97 13.43 1.03
CA ALA A 93 -11.97 12.08 1.58
C ALA A 93 -11.51 11.04 0.54
N GLU A 94 -11.72 11.32 -0.74
CA GLU A 94 -11.35 10.46 -1.85
C GLU A 94 -9.84 10.39 -2.06
N ASP A 95 -9.09 11.41 -1.61
CA ASP A 95 -7.64 11.49 -1.80
C ASP A 95 -6.81 10.95 -0.65
N VAL A 96 -7.43 10.58 0.49
CA VAL A 96 -6.71 9.91 1.58
C VAL A 96 -6.64 8.40 1.38
N GLY A 97 -5.61 7.76 1.95
CA GLY A 97 -5.43 6.31 1.91
C GLY A 97 -5.05 5.75 0.55
N TRP A 98 -4.62 6.58 -0.41
CA TRP A 98 -3.89 6.08 -1.57
C TRP A 98 -2.58 5.48 -1.11
N SER A 99 -2.16 4.40 -1.76
CA SER A 99 -1.02 3.63 -1.28
C SER A 99 -0.01 3.36 -2.37
N ALA A 100 1.26 3.35 -1.97
CA ALA A 100 2.37 2.90 -2.79
C ALA A 100 3.22 1.90 -2.00
N VAL A 101 3.79 0.93 -2.70
CA VAL A 101 4.63 -0.12 -2.10
C VAL A 101 6.07 0.05 -2.54
N MET A 102 6.99 0.05 -1.58
CA MET A 102 8.42 0.10 -1.85
C MET A 102 8.90 -1.26 -2.36
N LEU A 103 9.45 -1.31 -3.57
CA LEU A 103 9.95 -2.53 -4.19
C LEU A 103 11.46 -2.74 -4.03
N ASP A 104 12.21 -1.68 -3.75
CA ASP A 104 13.66 -1.73 -3.63
C ASP A 104 14.12 -1.63 -2.17
N ASN A 105 15.30 -2.15 -1.89
CA ASN A 105 15.99 -1.86 -0.64
C ASN A 105 16.70 -0.51 -0.76
N MET A 106 16.50 0.34 0.24
CA MET A 106 17.23 1.59 0.39
C MET A 106 17.82 1.63 1.79
N ASP A 107 19.14 1.86 1.88
CA ASP A 107 19.84 1.89 3.18
C ASP A 107 19.39 3.10 4.01
N ASP A 108 19.25 4.25 3.36
CA ASP A 108 18.93 5.51 3.99
C ASP A 108 17.79 6.20 3.23
N CYS A 109 16.56 5.92 3.62
CA CYS A 109 15.37 6.57 3.08
C CYS A 109 14.33 6.75 4.18
N VAL A 110 13.71 7.92 4.27
CA VAL A 110 12.60 8.21 5.17
C VAL A 110 11.38 8.72 4.38
N PHE A 111 10.27 8.99 5.04
CA PHE A 111 9.03 9.38 4.38
C PHE A 111 8.32 10.54 5.07
N ASN A 112 7.45 11.22 4.33
CA ASN A 112 6.76 12.44 4.72
C ASN A 112 5.75 12.22 5.86
N GLY A 113 5.62 13.19 6.77
CA GLY A 113 4.65 13.20 7.87
C GLY A 113 3.17 13.22 7.44
N PHE A 114 2.90 13.54 6.17
CA PHE A 114 1.57 13.40 5.56
C PHE A 114 1.31 11.99 5.01
N CYS A 115 2.20 11.04 5.31
CA CYS A 115 2.05 9.63 5.00
C CYS A 115 2.07 8.78 6.27
N ILE A 116 1.45 7.61 6.18
CA ILE A 116 1.51 6.55 7.18
C ILE A 116 2.23 5.37 6.51
N LYS A 117 3.24 4.83 7.19
CA LYS A 117 3.92 3.61 6.76
C LYS A 117 3.33 2.42 7.48
N ALA A 118 3.07 1.33 6.74
CA ALA A 118 2.74 0.01 7.24
C ALA A 118 3.87 -0.94 6.87
N THR A 119 4.62 -1.41 7.87
CA THR A 119 5.70 -2.38 7.72
C THR A 119 5.16 -3.78 7.96
N PRO A 120 5.31 -4.73 7.00
CA PRO A 120 4.86 -6.10 7.21
C PRO A 120 5.55 -6.76 8.41
N ARG A 121 4.76 -7.40 9.27
CA ARG A 121 5.24 -8.21 10.41
C ARG A 121 5.56 -9.65 10.00
N THR A 122 5.11 -10.04 8.82
CA THR A 122 5.14 -11.42 8.39
C THR A 122 5.61 -11.51 6.94
N ASN A 123 6.03 -12.68 6.53
CA ASN A 123 6.39 -13.00 5.15
C ASN A 123 5.23 -13.63 4.35
N TYR A 124 3.99 -13.51 4.84
CA TYR A 124 2.79 -14.04 4.15
C TYR A 124 2.24 -13.11 3.08
N LEU A 125 2.75 -11.88 2.99
CA LEU A 125 2.27 -10.88 2.07
C LEU A 125 3.33 -10.56 1.03
N LEU A 126 2.93 -10.62 -0.23
CA LEU A 126 3.73 -10.09 -1.33
C LEU A 126 3.47 -8.60 -1.48
N PRO A 127 4.53 -7.77 -1.62
CA PRO A 127 4.38 -6.33 -1.83
C PRO A 127 3.45 -5.98 -2.99
N GLU A 128 3.62 -6.64 -4.13
CA GLU A 128 2.80 -6.42 -5.32
C GLU A 128 1.32 -6.75 -5.09
N TYR A 129 1.03 -7.83 -4.36
CA TYR A 129 -0.33 -8.20 -3.99
C TYR A 129 -0.97 -7.13 -3.10
N CYS A 130 -0.25 -6.64 -2.09
CA CYS A 130 -0.71 -5.58 -1.20
C CYS A 130 -1.11 -4.31 -1.97
N SER A 131 -0.32 -3.90 -2.97
CA SER A 131 -0.60 -2.70 -3.76
C SER A 131 -1.97 -2.77 -4.45
N TYR A 132 -2.38 -3.96 -4.88
CA TYR A 132 -3.67 -4.18 -5.52
C TYR A 132 -4.82 -4.21 -4.51
N CYS A 133 -4.63 -4.85 -3.35
CA CYS A 133 -5.63 -4.91 -2.29
C CYS A 133 -6.07 -3.52 -1.83
N PHE A 134 -5.12 -2.60 -1.65
CA PHE A 134 -5.39 -1.24 -1.17
C PHE A 134 -5.90 -0.28 -2.25
N SER A 135 -6.06 -0.74 -3.47
CA SER A 135 -6.72 -0.01 -4.55
C SER A 135 -8.12 -0.55 -4.90
N THR A 136 -8.58 -1.61 -4.22
CA THR A 136 -9.92 -2.15 -4.44
C THR A 136 -11.01 -1.16 -4.04
N ARG A 137 -12.19 -1.31 -4.66
CA ARG A 137 -13.37 -0.52 -4.30
C ARG A 137 -13.75 -0.70 -2.83
N GLU A 138 -13.64 -1.92 -2.31
CA GLU A 138 -13.93 -2.24 -0.90
C GLU A 138 -13.02 -1.44 0.05
N PHE A 139 -11.70 -1.48 -0.16
CA PHE A 139 -10.77 -0.72 0.66
C PHE A 139 -10.98 0.79 0.52
N ARG A 140 -11.20 1.30 -0.69
CA ARG A 140 -11.46 2.73 -0.92
C ARG A 140 -12.73 3.20 -0.22
N GLN A 141 -13.82 2.43 -0.28
CA GLN A 141 -15.05 2.72 0.46
C GLN A 141 -14.83 2.68 1.98
N TYR A 142 -14.06 1.70 2.46
CA TYR A 142 -13.71 1.65 3.88
C TYR A 142 -12.97 2.92 4.32
N VAL A 143 -11.94 3.33 3.60
CA VAL A 143 -11.14 4.53 3.92
C VAL A 143 -12.00 5.78 3.92
N THR A 144 -12.79 6.01 2.88
CA THR A 144 -13.63 7.21 2.76
C THR A 144 -14.71 7.28 3.85
N SER A 145 -15.25 6.13 4.28
CA SER A 145 -16.27 6.08 5.33
C SER A 145 -15.71 6.18 6.75
N HIS A 146 -14.42 5.92 6.96
CA HIS A 146 -13.77 5.92 8.28
C HIS A 146 -12.73 7.02 8.46
N CYS A 147 -12.45 7.84 7.45
CA CYS A 147 -11.59 9.00 7.64
C CYS A 147 -12.32 10.08 8.45
N ALA A 148 -11.56 10.76 9.32
CA ALA A 148 -12.08 11.93 10.02
C ALA A 148 -12.04 13.13 9.05
N PHE A 149 -13.13 13.89 9.00
CA PHE A 149 -13.23 15.09 8.18
C PHE A 149 -13.60 16.29 9.07
N THR A 150 -12.69 17.25 9.12
CA THR A 150 -12.94 18.56 9.77
C THR A 150 -12.73 19.65 8.73
N THR A 151 -11.60 20.33 8.72
CA THR A 151 -11.14 21.19 7.61
C THR A 151 -10.47 20.41 6.49
N ARG A 152 -9.95 19.22 6.81
CA ARG A 152 -9.30 18.29 5.88
C ARG A 152 -9.67 16.87 6.26
N ALA A 153 -9.72 16.01 5.27
CA ALA A 153 -9.82 14.57 5.50
C ALA A 153 -8.51 14.05 6.10
N SER A 154 -8.62 13.23 7.13
CA SER A 154 -7.45 12.63 7.77
C SER A 154 -7.68 11.16 8.10
N LEU A 155 -6.64 10.35 7.88
CA LEU A 155 -6.61 8.93 8.18
C LEU A 155 -5.60 8.68 9.29
N THR A 156 -5.89 7.74 10.17
CA THR A 156 -4.98 7.33 11.23
C THR A 156 -4.46 5.91 11.00
N GLY A 157 -3.28 5.61 11.53
CA GLY A 157 -2.76 4.23 11.51
C GLY A 157 -3.73 3.24 12.18
N LYS A 158 -4.46 3.68 13.23
CA LYS A 158 -5.48 2.85 13.88
C LYS A 158 -6.63 2.52 12.94
N THR A 159 -7.13 3.51 12.20
CA THR A 159 -8.21 3.28 11.22
C THR A 159 -7.80 2.25 10.16
N ILE A 160 -6.57 2.32 9.64
CA ILE A 160 -6.08 1.33 8.68
C ILE A 160 -5.90 -0.04 9.37
N ALA A 161 -5.41 -0.05 10.61
CA ALA A 161 -5.17 -1.27 11.38
C ALA A 161 -6.42 -2.13 11.61
N ASP A 162 -7.59 -1.50 11.68
CA ASP A 162 -8.88 -2.18 11.89
C ASP A 162 -9.46 -2.82 10.61
N TYR A 163 -8.92 -2.49 9.43
CA TYR A 163 -9.35 -3.10 8.16
C TYR A 163 -9.00 -4.59 8.10
N GLN A 164 -9.92 -5.40 7.56
CA GLN A 164 -9.74 -6.84 7.40
C GLN A 164 -9.27 -7.17 5.99
N LEU A 165 -8.06 -7.72 5.86
CA LEU A 165 -7.46 -8.10 4.59
C LEU A 165 -7.62 -9.62 4.37
N SER A 166 -8.05 -10.02 3.19
CA SER A 166 -8.02 -11.43 2.77
C SER A 166 -6.62 -11.82 2.31
N VAL A 167 -6.07 -12.85 2.92
CA VAL A 167 -4.70 -13.33 2.70
C VAL A 167 -4.76 -14.75 2.16
N PRO A 168 -4.71 -14.98 0.85
CA PRO A 168 -4.56 -16.30 0.25
C PRO A 168 -3.12 -16.80 0.35
N SER A 169 -2.86 -18.01 -0.12
CA SER A 169 -1.49 -18.55 -0.16
C SER A 169 -0.55 -17.66 -1.00
N ILE A 170 0.73 -17.73 -0.72
CA ILE A 170 1.75 -16.96 -1.48
C ILE A 170 1.70 -17.27 -2.98
N GLU A 171 1.43 -18.52 -3.35
CA GLU A 171 1.30 -18.95 -4.74
C GLU A 171 0.12 -18.25 -5.41
N GLU A 172 -1.02 -18.16 -4.71
CA GLU A 172 -2.20 -17.49 -5.22
C GLU A 172 -2.01 -15.97 -5.27
N GLN A 173 -1.34 -15.37 -4.28
CA GLN A 173 -0.96 -13.96 -4.32
C GLN A 173 -0.07 -13.66 -5.55
N LYS A 174 0.94 -14.50 -5.83
CA LYS A 174 1.78 -14.38 -7.03
C LYS A 174 0.96 -14.50 -8.31
N ARG A 175 0.04 -15.46 -8.38
CA ARG A 175 -0.83 -15.64 -9.55
C ARG A 175 -1.68 -14.40 -9.80
N ILE A 176 -2.32 -13.86 -8.75
CA ILE A 176 -3.16 -12.65 -8.82
C ILE A 176 -2.32 -11.45 -9.23
N ALA A 177 -1.19 -11.20 -8.55
CA ALA A 177 -0.31 -10.08 -8.84
C ALA A 177 0.22 -10.12 -10.28
N ASN A 178 0.62 -11.29 -10.79
CA ASN A 178 1.10 -11.45 -12.17
C ASN A 178 0.02 -11.13 -13.21
N ILE A 179 -1.23 -11.54 -12.96
CA ILE A 179 -2.34 -11.21 -13.85
C ILE A 179 -2.59 -9.70 -13.84
N LEU A 180 -2.68 -9.10 -12.65
CA LEU A 180 -2.96 -7.67 -12.50
C LEU A 180 -1.81 -6.80 -13.02
N ASN A 181 -0.54 -7.22 -12.85
CA ASN A 181 0.62 -6.54 -13.44
C ASN A 181 0.54 -6.50 -14.97
N LYS A 182 0.15 -7.61 -15.62
CA LYS A 182 -0.04 -7.63 -17.07
C LYS A 182 -1.11 -6.65 -17.53
N PHE A 183 -2.24 -6.58 -16.81
CA PHE A 183 -3.28 -5.60 -17.13
C PHE A 183 -2.80 -4.16 -16.87
N TYR A 184 -2.09 -3.92 -15.78
CA TYR A 184 -1.53 -2.61 -15.45
C TYR A 184 -0.56 -2.14 -16.56
N THR A 185 0.38 -2.99 -16.99
CA THR A 185 1.29 -2.68 -18.09
C THR A 185 0.52 -2.39 -19.36
N LEU A 186 -0.46 -3.22 -19.73
CA LEU A 186 -1.28 -2.99 -20.92
C LEU A 186 -2.06 -1.66 -20.87
N CYS A 187 -2.55 -1.25 -19.68
CA CYS A 187 -3.22 0.04 -19.52
C CYS A 187 -2.26 1.22 -19.63
N THR A 188 -1.06 1.11 -19.04
CA THR A 188 -0.05 2.19 -19.08
C THR A 188 0.63 2.32 -20.44
N ASP A 189 0.89 1.22 -21.13
CA ASP A 189 1.45 1.25 -22.51
C ASP A 189 0.45 1.82 -23.53
N LEU A 190 -0.86 1.73 -23.23
CA LEU A 190 -1.92 2.27 -24.09
C LEU A 190 -2.23 3.75 -23.84
N GLU A 191 -1.60 4.42 -22.88
CA GLU A 191 -1.71 5.88 -22.70
C GLU A 191 -1.25 6.67 -23.93
N ALA A 192 -0.57 6.03 -24.87
CA ALA A 192 -0.30 6.55 -26.22
C ALA A 192 -1.44 6.26 -27.23
N GLY A 193 -2.50 5.54 -26.83
CA GLY A 193 -3.60 5.09 -27.70
C GLY A 193 -4.86 5.95 -27.61
N LEU A 194 -5.91 5.53 -28.37
CA LEU A 194 -7.19 6.27 -28.45
C LEU A 194 -7.90 6.33 -27.09
N PRO A 195 -8.38 7.51 -26.63
CA PRO A 195 -8.98 7.71 -25.30
C PRO A 195 -10.12 6.74 -24.96
N ALA A 196 -10.94 6.36 -25.92
CA ALA A 196 -12.06 5.41 -25.73
C ALA A 196 -11.59 3.98 -25.41
N GLU A 197 -10.47 3.55 -25.98
CA GLU A 197 -9.89 2.23 -25.70
C GLU A 197 -9.27 2.20 -24.30
N ILE A 198 -8.61 3.28 -23.89
CA ILE A 198 -8.06 3.45 -22.54
C ILE A 198 -9.18 3.34 -21.49
N GLU A 199 -10.30 4.04 -21.69
CA GLU A 199 -11.43 3.98 -20.76
C GLU A 199 -12.03 2.56 -20.66
N ALA A 200 -12.20 1.87 -21.79
CA ALA A 200 -12.71 0.50 -21.82
C ALA A 200 -11.75 -0.48 -21.10
N ARG A 201 -10.45 -0.36 -21.31
CA ARG A 201 -9.42 -1.19 -20.67
C ARG A 201 -9.33 -0.92 -19.16
N THR A 202 -9.43 0.34 -18.75
CA THR A 202 -9.45 0.72 -17.33
C THR A 202 -10.63 0.09 -16.61
N LYS A 203 -11.85 0.18 -17.18
CA LYS A 203 -13.06 -0.48 -16.62
C LYS A 203 -12.89 -2.00 -16.53
N GLN A 204 -12.30 -2.62 -17.56
CA GLN A 204 -12.02 -4.05 -17.58
C GLN A 204 -11.02 -4.45 -16.49
N TYR A 205 -9.95 -3.68 -16.31
CA TYR A 205 -8.96 -3.87 -15.26
C TYR A 205 -9.60 -3.80 -13.87
N GLU A 206 -10.39 -2.75 -13.58
CA GLU A 206 -11.05 -2.58 -12.29
C GLU A 206 -12.00 -3.75 -11.98
N TYR A 207 -12.77 -4.19 -12.95
CA TYR A 207 -13.66 -5.35 -12.81
C TYR A 207 -12.87 -6.62 -12.45
N TYR A 208 -11.81 -6.94 -13.18
CA TYR A 208 -11.03 -8.16 -12.92
C TYR A 208 -10.22 -8.07 -11.62
N ARG A 209 -9.68 -6.90 -11.29
CA ARG A 209 -9.01 -6.66 -10.00
C ARG A 209 -9.95 -6.99 -8.84
N ASP A 210 -11.13 -6.38 -8.85
CA ASP A 210 -12.10 -6.57 -7.76
C ASP A 210 -12.61 -8.02 -7.71
N LYS A 211 -12.80 -8.65 -8.85
CA LYS A 211 -13.20 -10.06 -8.94
C LYS A 211 -12.11 -11.01 -8.42
N LEU A 212 -10.84 -10.78 -8.75
CA LEU A 212 -9.71 -11.61 -8.31
C LEU A 212 -9.40 -11.45 -6.84
N LEU A 213 -9.73 -10.28 -6.27
CA LEU A 213 -9.48 -9.95 -4.85
C LEU A 213 -10.72 -10.11 -3.98
N SER A 214 -11.88 -10.46 -4.53
CA SER A 214 -13.09 -10.79 -3.78
C SER A 214 -13.07 -12.28 -3.38
N PHE A 215 -12.73 -12.55 -2.11
CA PHE A 215 -12.79 -13.88 -1.54
C PHE A 215 -14.12 -14.04 -0.81
N LYS A 216 -14.95 -14.99 -1.26
CA LYS A 216 -16.17 -15.34 -0.52
C LYS A 216 -15.78 -16.18 0.70
N ALA A 217 -16.37 -15.87 1.86
CA ALA A 217 -16.33 -16.80 2.98
C ALA A 217 -17.00 -18.10 2.55
N VAL A 218 -16.36 -19.23 2.87
CA VAL A 218 -16.99 -20.54 2.71
C VAL A 218 -17.85 -20.71 3.96
N ASP A 219 -19.18 -20.77 3.78
CA ASP A 219 -20.15 -21.06 4.85
C ASP A 219 -19.99 -22.51 5.35
#